data_3b498309194a5ee717320ba0228f55cd
#
_entry.id   3b498309194a5ee717320ba0228f55cd
#
_cell.length_a   1.000
_cell.length_b   1.000
_cell.length_c   1.000
_cell.angle_alpha   90.00
_cell.angle_beta   90.00
_cell.angle_gamma   90.00
#
_symmetry.space_group_name_H-M   'P 1'
#
loop_
_entity.id
_entity.type
_entity.pdbx_description
1 polymer ?
#
loop_
_entity_poly.entity_id
_entity_poly.type
_entity_poly.pdbx_seq_one_letter_code
_entity_poly.pdbx_strand_id
1 'polypeptide(L)'
;MTKSFHKTLIFAAAVVMLGGAVGTASAETTWQKNHPRRTQVNHRMNHQNRRIHQDVKNGTMSKAQAASAHQEDHQVRQEERDMASQNGSHITKPEDKVLNHQENAISGQIPPK
;
A
#
# COMPACT_ATOMS: atom_id res chain seq x y z
N MET A 1 -19.90 -1.40 -1.54
CA MET A 1 -19.94 -1.80 -1.95
C MET A 1 -19.66 -2.53 -2.11
N THR A 2 -19.44 -2.30 -2.04
CA THR A 2 -19.29 -2.89 -2.37
C THR A 2 -19.07 -3.77 -2.35
N LYS A 3 -19.12 -3.93 -2.33
CA LYS A 3 -19.03 -4.65 -2.48
C LYS A 3 -18.76 -5.50 -2.81
N SER A 4 -18.74 -5.37 -3.00
CA SER A 4 -18.52 -6.10 -3.51
C SER A 4 -18.03 -6.68 -3.74
N PHE A 5 -17.91 -6.59 -3.83
CA PHE A 5 -17.51 -7.11 -4.38
C PHE A 5 -16.93 -7.87 -4.17
N HIS A 6 -16.94 -8.08 -3.94
CA HIS A 6 -16.39 -8.75 -4.05
C HIS A 6 -16.17 -9.70 -4.13
N LYS A 7 -16.68 -9.94 -4.08
CA LYS A 7 -16.58 -10.65 -4.45
C LYS A 7 -16.02 -11.23 -4.99
N THR A 8 -15.85 -11.06 -5.43
CA THR A 8 -15.30 -11.42 -6.22
C THR A 8 -14.45 -11.84 -6.34
N LEU A 9 -14.27 -11.99 -6.26
CA LEU A 9 -13.46 -12.32 -6.71
C LEU A 9 -12.91 -13.17 -6.55
N ILE A 10 -13.24 -13.43 -6.13
CA ILE A 10 -12.78 -14.13 -6.19
C ILE A 10 -12.44 -14.93 -6.72
N PHE A 11 -12.53 -15.00 -7.24
CA PHE A 11 -12.18 -15.54 -8.08
C PHE A 11 -11.18 -15.74 -8.31
N ALA A 12 -10.99 -15.41 -8.12
CA ALA A 12 -10.10 -15.45 -8.65
C ALA A 12 -9.19 -16.20 -8.44
N ALA A 13 -9.29 -16.46 -7.90
CA ALA A 13 -8.47 -17.15 -7.64
C ALA A 13 -8.08 -18.01 -8.36
N ALA A 14 -8.58 -18.28 -8.58
CA ALA A 14 -8.33 -19.16 -9.21
C ALA A 14 -7.38 -19.01 -10.03
N VAL A 15 -7.28 -18.75 -10.31
CA VAL A 15 -6.57 -18.59 -11.14
C VAL A 15 -5.39 -18.87 -10.92
N VAL A 16 -5.30 -18.92 -10.27
CA VAL A 16 -4.30 -19.11 -10.09
C VAL A 16 -3.72 -20.14 -10.35
N MET A 17 -4.04 -20.72 -10.43
CA MET A 17 -3.56 -21.65 -10.65
C MET A 17 -2.86 -21.80 -11.60
N LEU A 18 -2.62 -21.50 -12.03
CA LEU A 18 -2.02 -21.64 -12.97
C LEU A 18 -0.83 -21.37 -12.95
N GLY A 19 -0.43 -21.26 -12.58
CA GLY A 19 0.59 -20.99 -12.65
C GLY A 19 1.34 -20.50 -12.23
N GLY A 20 1.29 -20.45 -11.95
CA GLY A 20 1.81 -20.03 -11.69
C GLY A 20 2.15 -19.32 -11.28
N ALA A 21 2.14 -19.09 -11.23
CA ALA A 21 2.41 -18.47 -11.03
C ALA A 21 2.69 -17.70 -10.77
N VAL A 22 2.77 -17.52 -10.89
CA VAL A 22 3.01 -16.82 -10.81
C VAL A 22 2.95 -15.94 -10.40
N GLY A 23 3.14 -15.78 -10.19
CA GLY A 23 3.11 -14.88 -9.81
C GLY A 23 2.55 -14.17 -9.72
N THR A 24 2.33 -14.43 -9.76
CA THR A 24 1.88 -13.77 -9.98
C THR A 24 1.47 -12.72 -9.65
N ALA A 25 1.93 -12.32 -10.08
CA ALA A 25 1.41 -11.01 -9.82
C ALA A 25 -0.02 -10.97 -10.23
N SER A 26 -0.80 -10.48 -9.37
CA SER A 26 -2.19 -10.34 -9.71
C SER A 26 -2.36 -9.20 -10.71
N ALA A 27 -3.30 -9.33 -11.60
CA ALA A 27 -3.64 -8.27 -12.52
C ALA A 27 -4.18 -7.06 -11.76
N GLU A 28 -3.91 -5.89 -12.27
CA GLU A 28 -4.46 -4.68 -11.69
C GLU A 28 -5.98 -4.66 -11.81
N THR A 29 -6.62 -4.17 -10.78
CA THR A 29 -8.06 -3.93 -10.84
C THR A 29 -8.35 -2.72 -11.70
N THR A 30 -9.61 -2.57 -12.10
CA THR A 30 -10.04 -1.39 -12.86
C THR A 30 -9.77 -0.11 -12.07
N TRP A 31 -10.04 -0.15 -10.76
CA TRP A 31 -9.78 1.00 -9.91
C TRP A 31 -8.29 1.36 -9.92
N GLN A 32 -7.42 0.35 -9.79
CA GLN A 32 -5.98 0.58 -9.79
C GLN A 32 -5.49 1.19 -11.10
N LYS A 33 -6.00 0.69 -12.22
CA LYS A 33 -5.64 1.22 -13.52
C LYS A 33 -6.04 2.68 -13.69
N ASN A 34 -7.17 3.06 -13.11
CA ASN A 34 -7.69 4.43 -13.20
C ASN A 34 -7.07 5.36 -12.16
N HIS A 35 -6.36 4.82 -11.17
CA HIS A 35 -5.75 5.60 -10.09
C HIS A 35 -4.29 5.20 -9.89
N PRO A 36 -3.44 5.38 -10.93
CA PRO A 36 -2.07 4.83 -10.87
C PRO A 36 -1.23 5.41 -9.73
N ARG A 37 -1.37 6.71 -9.45
CA ARG A 37 -0.58 7.31 -8.38
C ARG A 37 -1.01 6.80 -7.01
N ARG A 38 -2.31 6.69 -6.78
CA ARG A 38 -2.82 6.15 -5.52
C ARG A 38 -2.45 4.69 -5.37
N THR A 39 -2.49 3.94 -6.47
CA THR A 39 -2.09 2.53 -6.47
C THR A 39 -0.63 2.39 -6.04
N GLN A 40 0.24 3.21 -6.59
CA GLN A 40 1.65 3.19 -6.24
C GLN A 40 1.87 3.50 -4.76
N VAL A 41 1.22 4.55 -4.26
CA VAL A 41 1.32 4.94 -2.86
C VAL A 41 0.84 3.81 -1.95
N ASN A 42 -0.31 3.23 -2.28
CA ASN A 42 -0.90 2.15 -1.48
C ASN A 42 -0.03 0.90 -1.48
N HIS A 43 0.52 0.52 -2.63
CA HIS A 43 1.43 -0.63 -2.71
C HIS A 43 2.66 -0.41 -1.84
N ARG A 44 3.17 0.79 -1.87
CA ARG A 44 4.35 1.13 -1.09
C ARG A 44 4.08 1.03 0.41
N MET A 45 2.95 1.55 0.85
CA MET A 45 2.56 1.45 2.26
C MET A 45 2.32 0.00 2.69
N ASN A 46 1.70 -0.79 1.83
CA ASN A 46 1.48 -2.20 2.13
C ASN A 46 2.80 -2.94 2.26
N HIS A 47 3.75 -2.64 1.39
CA HIS A 47 5.08 -3.24 1.44
C HIS A 47 5.81 -2.84 2.73
N GLN A 48 5.72 -1.57 3.12
CA GLN A 48 6.31 -1.10 4.36
C GLN A 48 5.71 -1.83 5.57
N ASN A 49 4.39 -2.01 5.58
CA ASN A 49 3.72 -2.71 6.67
C ASN A 49 4.21 -4.15 6.81
N ARG A 50 4.41 -4.84 5.69
CA ARG A 50 4.95 -6.21 5.74
C ARG A 50 6.37 -6.23 6.29
N ARG A 51 7.19 -5.28 5.88
CA ARG A 51 8.57 -5.20 6.40
C ARG A 51 8.60 -4.92 7.89
N ILE A 52 7.75 -4.01 8.35
CA ILE A 52 7.64 -3.71 9.79
C ILE A 52 7.26 -4.96 10.55
N HIS A 53 6.27 -5.69 10.07
CA HIS A 53 5.81 -6.94 10.70
C HIS A 53 6.95 -7.95 10.82
N GLN A 54 7.69 -8.14 9.74
CA GLN A 54 8.81 -9.08 9.72
C GLN A 54 9.92 -8.64 10.67
N ASP A 55 10.22 -7.35 10.69
CA ASP A 55 11.30 -6.84 11.53
C ASP A 55 10.98 -6.93 13.01
N VAL A 56 9.72 -6.74 13.38
CA VAL A 56 9.30 -6.96 14.76
C VAL A 56 9.44 -8.44 15.12
N LYS A 57 8.98 -9.31 14.24
CA LYS A 57 9.04 -10.75 14.45
C LYS A 57 10.48 -11.23 14.60
N ASN A 58 11.40 -10.66 13.84
CA ASN A 58 12.80 -11.03 13.85
C ASN A 58 13.60 -10.33 14.96
N GLY A 59 12.99 -9.41 15.68
CA GLY A 59 13.66 -8.66 16.72
C GLY A 59 14.53 -7.53 16.22
N THR A 60 14.48 -7.23 14.91
CA THR A 60 15.27 -6.15 14.32
C THR A 60 14.65 -4.79 14.63
N MET A 61 13.37 -4.77 14.93
CA MET A 61 12.62 -3.56 15.20
C MET A 61 11.81 -3.77 16.47
N SER A 62 11.84 -2.80 17.37
CA SER A 62 11.05 -2.89 18.60
C SER A 62 9.58 -2.61 18.31
N LYS A 63 8.72 -3.03 19.23
CA LYS A 63 7.29 -2.74 19.10
C LYS A 63 7.02 -1.24 19.14
N ALA A 64 7.78 -0.49 19.93
CA ALA A 64 7.63 0.97 19.98
C ALA A 64 8.00 1.62 18.66
N GLN A 65 9.09 1.17 18.04
CA GLN A 65 9.49 1.66 16.72
C GLN A 65 8.44 1.33 15.67
N ALA A 66 7.90 0.10 15.74
CA ALA A 66 6.87 -0.33 14.81
C ALA A 66 5.60 0.50 14.97
N ALA A 67 5.20 0.78 16.20
CA ALA A 67 4.01 1.59 16.45
C ALA A 67 4.17 2.99 15.88
N SER A 68 5.35 3.59 16.02
CA SER A 68 5.64 4.91 15.47
C SER A 68 5.56 4.90 13.94
N ALA A 69 6.16 3.89 13.30
CA ALA A 69 6.14 3.78 11.84
C ALA A 69 4.72 3.55 11.33
N HIS A 70 3.94 2.71 12.00
CA HIS A 70 2.55 2.48 11.62
C HIS A 70 1.71 3.74 11.75
N GLN A 71 1.96 4.54 12.78
CA GLN A 71 1.24 5.79 12.97
C GLN A 71 1.54 6.76 11.84
N GLU A 72 2.79 6.83 11.43
CA GLU A 72 3.19 7.69 10.31
C GLU A 72 2.58 7.21 8.98
N ASP A 73 2.57 5.89 8.76
CA ASP A 73 1.90 5.32 7.60
C ASP A 73 0.40 5.66 7.61
N HIS A 74 -0.20 5.62 8.78
CA HIS A 74 -1.62 5.96 8.90
C HIS A 74 -1.87 7.42 8.54
N GLN A 75 -0.99 8.32 8.95
CA GLN A 75 -1.08 9.73 8.59
C GLN A 75 -0.94 9.94 7.09
N VAL A 76 0.00 9.26 6.45
CA VAL A 76 0.17 9.37 5.00
C VAL A 76 -1.08 8.88 4.29
N ARG A 77 -1.64 7.78 4.76
CA ARG A 77 -2.85 7.22 4.16
C ARG A 77 -4.03 8.19 4.30
N GLN A 78 -4.12 8.85 5.45
CA GLN A 78 -5.17 9.85 5.67
C GLN A 78 -4.98 11.05 4.74
N GLU A 79 -3.75 11.52 4.60
CA GLU A 79 -3.45 12.62 3.70
C GLU A 79 -3.76 12.27 2.25
N GLU A 80 -3.44 11.05 1.85
CA GLU A 80 -3.77 10.58 0.51
C GLU A 80 -5.26 10.65 0.24
N ARG A 81 -6.06 10.20 1.21
CA ARG A 81 -7.52 10.25 1.08
C ARG A 81 -8.04 11.68 1.01
N ASP A 82 -7.50 12.55 1.84
CA ASP A 82 -7.90 13.95 1.86
C ASP A 82 -7.58 14.64 0.54
N MET A 83 -6.38 14.40 0.02
CA MET A 83 -5.98 14.94 -1.28
C MET A 83 -6.90 14.41 -2.38
N ALA A 84 -7.17 13.11 -2.38
CA ALA A 84 -8.00 12.51 -3.39
C ALA A 84 -9.43 13.02 -3.35
N SER A 85 -9.94 13.32 -2.15
CA SER A 85 -11.31 13.81 -2.00
C SER A 85 -11.51 15.17 -2.67
N GLN A 86 -10.44 15.92 -2.84
CA GLN A 86 -10.48 17.23 -3.49
C GLN A 86 -10.32 17.16 -5.00
N ASN A 87 -9.94 16.01 -5.54
CA ASN A 87 -9.60 15.84 -6.95
C ASN A 87 -10.30 14.66 -7.59
N GLY A 88 -11.55 14.41 -7.21
CA GLY A 88 -12.35 13.36 -7.83
C GLY A 88 -11.76 11.96 -7.66
N SER A 89 -11.26 11.66 -6.47
CA SER A 89 -10.62 10.39 -6.10
C SER A 89 -9.22 10.20 -6.66
N HIS A 90 -8.65 11.23 -7.26
CA HIS A 90 -7.27 11.19 -7.80
C HIS A 90 -6.36 12.08 -7.00
N ILE A 91 -5.07 11.76 -6.97
CA ILE A 91 -4.07 12.67 -6.46
C ILE A 91 -3.29 13.25 -7.63
N THR A 92 -2.91 14.52 -7.49
CA THR A 92 -2.16 15.21 -8.52
C THR A 92 -0.69 14.79 -8.48
N LYS A 93 0.04 15.11 -9.52
CA LYS A 93 1.46 14.79 -9.57
C LYS A 93 2.26 15.46 -8.44
N PRO A 94 2.06 16.75 -8.12
CA PRO A 94 2.72 17.33 -6.95
C PRO A 94 2.34 16.68 -5.64
N GLU A 95 1.08 16.29 -5.47
CA GLU A 95 0.64 15.58 -4.26
C GLU A 95 1.32 14.22 -4.14
N ASP A 96 1.43 13.51 -5.26
CA ASP A 96 2.14 12.24 -5.29
C ASP A 96 3.60 12.40 -4.85
N LYS A 97 4.24 13.47 -5.28
CA LYS A 97 5.62 13.76 -4.86
C LYS A 97 5.73 13.97 -3.36
N VAL A 98 4.77 14.71 -2.77
CA VAL A 98 4.75 14.94 -1.33
C VAL A 98 4.59 13.63 -0.58
N LEU A 99 3.64 12.80 -0.99
CA LEU A 99 3.39 11.52 -0.34
C LEU A 99 4.59 10.59 -0.47
N ASN A 100 5.20 10.52 -1.64
CA ASN A 100 6.39 9.69 -1.83
C ASN A 100 7.56 10.16 -0.98
N HIS A 101 7.71 11.47 -0.80
CA HIS A 101 8.75 12.00 0.06
C HIS A 101 8.52 11.56 1.51
N GLN A 102 7.28 11.61 1.98
CA GLN A 102 6.93 11.16 3.32
C GLN A 102 7.17 9.67 3.48
N GLU A 103 6.82 8.88 2.46
CA GLU A 103 7.06 7.43 2.50
C GLU A 103 8.54 7.10 2.49
N ASN A 104 9.36 7.91 1.81
CA ASN A 104 10.81 7.74 1.88
C ASN A 104 11.33 7.92 3.30
N ALA A 105 10.79 8.90 4.02
CA ALA A 105 11.18 9.13 5.41
C ALA A 105 10.79 7.96 6.30
N ILE A 106 9.60 7.40 6.08
CA ILE A 106 9.15 6.23 6.84
C ILE A 106 10.02 5.02 6.51
N SER A 107 10.31 4.80 5.24
CA SER A 107 11.15 3.69 4.81
C SER A 107 12.53 3.75 5.45
N GLY A 108 13.04 4.97 5.66
CA GLY A 108 14.34 5.16 6.31
C GLY A 108 14.34 4.73 7.77
N GLN A 109 13.18 4.62 8.40
CA GLN A 109 13.06 4.16 9.78
C GLN A 109 12.96 2.64 9.88
N ILE A 110 12.67 1.97 8.77
CA ILE A 110 12.53 0.52 8.75
C ILE A 110 13.90 -0.07 8.45
N PRO A 111 14.45 -0.96 9.32
CA PRO A 111 15.78 -1.51 9.07
C PRO A 111 15.87 -2.21 7.73
N PRO A 112 17.01 -2.09 7.05
CA PRO A 112 17.21 -2.79 5.78
C PRO A 112 17.33 -4.29 6.01
N LYS A 113 16.97 -5.04 5.00
CA LYS A 113 17.09 -6.50 5.06
C LYS A 113 18.53 -6.98 4.92
#